data_dffaf4f711a92b58afc910f29f87929b
#
_entry.id   dffaf4f711a92b58afc910f29f87929b
#
_cell.length_a   1.000
_cell.length_b   1.000
_cell.length_c   1.000
_cell.angle_alpha   90.00
_cell.angle_beta   90.00
_cell.angle_gamma   90.00
#
_symmetry.space_group_name_H-M   'P 1'
#
loop_
_entity.id
_entity.type
_entity.pdbx_description
1 polymer ?
#
loop_
_entity_poly.entity_id
_entity_poly.type
_entity_poly.pdbx_seq_one_letter_code
_entity_poly.pdbx_strand_id
1 'polypeptide(L)'
;MRVKLDDRDIRPGEKYYYWEARGVPLRVELGPRDLANQAVTVVRRDTGEKKELPRELLPERLRTVLELMQVAMWNRAEKVLQDNTFTITKLEDARDGFNRMGWCGKESCGKTITERTGMSVLGTPFYPEPFEGKCIVCGEKTKQLVYAAKAY
;
A
#
# COMPACT_ATOMS: atom_id res chain seq x y z
N MET A 1 8.89 19.74 9.50
CA MET A 1 7.61 19.69 8.75
C MET A 1 7.54 20.87 7.80
N ARG A 2 7.15 20.68 6.54
CA ARG A 2 6.92 21.77 5.58
C ARG A 2 5.46 22.19 5.64
N VAL A 3 5.21 23.50 5.67
CA VAL A 3 3.85 24.06 5.74
C VAL A 3 3.66 25.04 4.57
N LYS A 4 2.46 25.02 3.99
CA LYS A 4 2.03 25.97 2.96
C LYS A 4 0.73 26.62 3.40
N LEU A 5 0.72 27.94 3.48
CA LEU A 5 -0.50 28.72 3.65
C LEU A 5 -1.18 28.88 2.26
N ASP A 6 -2.48 28.65 2.21
CA ASP A 6 -3.32 28.93 1.04
C ASP A 6 -4.31 30.03 1.38
N ASP A 7 -3.93 31.25 1.08
CA ASP A 7 -4.69 32.49 1.30
C ASP A 7 -5.39 33.00 0.04
N ARG A 8 -5.43 32.19 -1.05
CA ARG A 8 -6.11 32.58 -2.29
C ARG A 8 -7.59 32.85 -2.04
N ASP A 9 -8.13 33.86 -2.71
CA ASP A 9 -9.54 34.21 -2.65
C ASP A 9 -10.36 33.33 -3.63
N ILE A 10 -10.50 32.04 -3.24
CA ILE A 10 -11.29 31.03 -3.96
C ILE A 10 -12.07 30.20 -2.94
N ARG A 11 -13.06 29.44 -3.42
CA ARG A 11 -13.90 28.59 -2.56
C ARG A 11 -13.05 27.57 -1.78
N PRO A 12 -13.34 27.30 -0.49
CA PRO A 12 -12.60 26.35 0.32
C PRO A 12 -12.47 24.96 -0.33
N GLY A 13 -13.53 24.45 -0.96
CA GLY A 13 -13.51 23.15 -1.63
C GLY A 13 -12.49 23.08 -2.77
N GLU A 14 -12.31 24.15 -3.54
CA GLU A 14 -11.32 24.21 -4.61
C GLU A 14 -9.89 24.14 -4.04
N LYS A 15 -9.62 24.81 -2.90
CA LYS A 15 -8.34 24.70 -2.18
C LYS A 15 -8.10 23.27 -1.75
N TYR A 16 -9.11 22.60 -1.18
CA TYR A 16 -9.01 21.23 -0.67
C TYR A 16 -8.62 20.25 -1.78
N TYR A 17 -9.38 20.19 -2.87
CA TYR A 17 -9.09 19.33 -4.01
C TYR A 17 -7.71 19.63 -4.65
N TYR A 18 -7.36 20.92 -4.73
CA TYR A 18 -6.08 21.32 -5.28
C TYR A 18 -4.90 20.72 -4.51
N TRP A 19 -4.94 20.73 -3.17
CA TRP A 19 -3.87 20.22 -2.33
C TRP A 19 -3.93 18.69 -2.15
N GLU A 20 -5.11 18.12 -2.11
CA GLU A 20 -5.31 16.67 -2.10
C GLU A 20 -4.73 16.01 -3.35
N ALA A 21 -4.98 16.57 -4.53
CA ALA A 21 -4.40 16.10 -5.79
C ALA A 21 -2.86 16.20 -5.84
N ARG A 22 -2.27 17.09 -5.05
CA ARG A 22 -0.81 17.25 -4.90
C ARG A 22 -0.19 16.42 -3.79
N GLY A 23 -0.97 15.58 -3.15
CA GLY A 23 -0.49 14.64 -2.17
C GLY A 23 -0.27 15.23 -0.77
N VAL A 24 -0.79 16.42 -0.46
CA VAL A 24 -0.69 16.98 0.89
C VAL A 24 -1.42 16.07 1.89
N PRO A 25 -0.74 15.53 2.90
CA PRO A 25 -1.32 14.51 3.78
C PRO A 25 -2.29 15.09 4.81
N LEU A 26 -2.01 16.27 5.32
CA LEU A 26 -2.83 16.93 6.35
C LEU A 26 -3.25 18.33 5.88
N ARG A 27 -4.50 18.66 6.11
CA ARG A 27 -5.06 19.99 5.94
C ARG A 27 -5.45 20.54 7.31
N VAL A 28 -5.04 21.77 7.59
CA VAL A 28 -5.45 22.52 8.78
C VAL A 28 -6.42 23.60 8.31
N GLU A 29 -7.63 23.55 8.82
CA GLU A 29 -8.67 24.54 8.56
C GLU A 29 -8.75 25.49 9.77
N LEU A 30 -8.84 26.79 9.50
CA LEU A 30 -8.96 27.83 10.52
C LEU A 30 -10.05 28.81 10.12
N GLY A 31 -11.11 28.79 10.85
CA GLY A 31 -12.26 29.67 10.67
C GLY A 31 -12.56 30.54 11.90
N PRO A 32 -13.55 31.44 11.84
CA PRO A 32 -13.91 32.29 12.98
C PRO A 32 -14.29 31.52 14.25
N ARG A 33 -14.91 30.34 14.10
CA ARG A 33 -15.28 29.47 15.24
C ARG A 33 -14.04 28.84 15.87
N ASP A 34 -13.11 28.37 15.05
CA ASP A 34 -11.85 27.79 15.52
C ASP A 34 -11.06 28.83 16.32
N LEU A 35 -11.00 30.06 15.82
CA LEU A 35 -10.34 31.17 16.50
C LEU A 35 -10.98 31.48 17.87
N ALA A 36 -12.30 31.52 17.94
CA ALA A 36 -13.03 31.78 19.20
C ALA A 36 -12.77 30.67 20.23
N ASN A 37 -12.60 29.42 19.78
CA ASN A 37 -12.38 28.26 20.65
C ASN A 37 -10.88 27.99 20.91
N GLN A 38 -9.97 28.81 20.39
CA GLN A 38 -8.51 28.57 20.43
C GLN A 38 -8.12 27.19 19.89
N ALA A 39 -8.84 26.72 18.89
CA ALA A 39 -8.70 25.41 18.26
C ALA A 39 -8.41 25.54 16.77
N VAL A 40 -8.16 24.42 16.13
CA VAL A 40 -8.05 24.26 14.68
C VAL A 40 -8.66 22.92 14.25
N THR A 41 -9.23 22.88 13.07
CA THR A 41 -9.71 21.61 12.49
C THR A 41 -8.61 21.00 11.62
N VAL A 42 -8.19 19.79 11.96
CA VAL A 42 -7.21 19.01 11.18
C VAL A 42 -7.94 17.91 10.42
N VAL A 43 -7.67 17.80 9.13
CA VAL A 43 -8.26 16.80 8.24
C VAL A 43 -7.18 15.90 7.67
N ARG A 44 -7.36 14.60 7.81
CA ARG A 44 -6.48 13.56 7.26
C ARG A 44 -6.92 13.21 5.83
N ARG A 45 -6.00 13.23 4.87
CA ARG A 45 -6.31 12.86 3.49
C ARG A 45 -6.61 11.37 3.32
N ASP A 46 -5.93 10.51 4.07
CA ASP A 46 -6.02 9.04 3.92
C ASP A 46 -7.34 8.44 4.40
N THR A 47 -8.03 9.12 5.33
CA THR A 47 -9.31 8.65 5.90
C THR A 47 -10.44 9.65 5.73
N GLY A 48 -10.16 10.91 5.41
CA GLY A 48 -11.13 12.01 5.45
C GLY A 48 -11.55 12.43 6.86
N GLU A 49 -10.96 11.82 7.91
CA GLU A 49 -11.28 12.14 9.31
C GLU A 49 -10.96 13.60 9.63
N LYS A 50 -11.93 14.27 10.25
CA LYS A 50 -11.80 15.63 10.79
C LYS A 50 -11.69 15.58 12.29
N LYS A 51 -10.69 16.27 12.84
CA LYS A 51 -10.49 16.35 14.29
C LYS A 51 -10.15 17.79 14.70
N GLU A 52 -10.84 18.27 15.72
CA GLU A 52 -10.51 19.52 16.36
C GLU A 52 -9.34 19.32 17.35
N LEU A 53 -8.35 20.19 17.27
CA LEU A 53 -7.17 20.16 18.13
C LEU A 53 -6.94 21.56 18.77
N PRO A 54 -6.50 21.62 20.03
CA PRO A 54 -6.06 22.86 20.65
C PRO A 54 -4.90 23.47 19.86
N ARG A 55 -4.96 24.78 19.60
CA ARG A 55 -3.94 25.50 18.82
C ARG A 55 -2.54 25.36 19.42
N GLU A 56 -2.42 25.39 20.73
CA GLU A 56 -1.13 25.31 21.45
C GLU A 56 -0.41 23.98 21.20
N LEU A 57 -1.14 22.88 21.06
CA LEU A 57 -0.58 21.54 20.85
C LEU A 57 -0.39 21.17 19.38
N LEU A 58 -0.74 22.07 18.46
CA LEU A 58 -0.81 21.75 17.03
C LEU A 58 0.53 21.24 16.47
N PRO A 59 1.70 21.86 16.69
CA PRO A 59 2.95 21.41 16.06
C PRO A 59 3.36 19.99 16.45
N GLU A 60 3.14 19.63 17.72
CA GLU A 60 3.45 18.30 18.24
C GLU A 60 2.45 17.27 17.71
N ARG A 61 1.16 17.57 17.79
CA ARG A 61 0.08 16.70 17.36
C ARG A 61 0.12 16.42 15.87
N LEU A 62 0.47 17.39 15.04
CA LEU A 62 0.61 17.16 13.60
C LEU A 62 1.73 16.18 13.26
N ARG A 63 2.86 16.19 13.98
CA ARG A 63 3.93 15.19 13.79
C ARG A 63 3.41 13.79 14.11
N THR A 64 2.79 13.62 15.28
CA THR A 64 2.20 12.35 15.69
C THR A 64 1.16 11.85 14.68
N VAL A 65 0.29 12.73 14.18
CA VAL A 65 -0.71 12.34 13.18
C VAL A 65 -0.06 11.89 11.88
N LEU A 66 1.00 12.55 11.41
CA LEU A 66 1.74 12.13 10.21
C LEU A 66 2.40 10.75 10.37
N GLU A 67 2.99 10.49 11.52
CA GLU A 67 3.58 9.18 11.84
C GLU A 67 2.51 8.07 11.87
N LEU A 68 1.39 8.33 12.53
CA LEU A 68 0.26 7.40 12.58
C LEU A 68 -0.35 7.16 11.18
N MET A 69 -0.40 8.17 10.31
CA MET A 69 -0.83 8.00 8.93
C MET A 69 0.11 7.07 8.17
N GLN A 70 1.43 7.28 8.30
CA GLN A 70 2.43 6.44 7.65
C GLN A 70 2.28 4.97 8.07
N VAL A 71 2.16 4.72 9.37
CA VAL A 71 1.96 3.37 9.92
C VAL A 71 0.65 2.76 9.42
N ALA A 72 -0.44 3.52 9.43
CA ALA A 72 -1.75 3.03 8.98
C ALA A 72 -1.75 2.70 7.48
N MET A 73 -1.09 3.50 6.64
CA MET A 73 -0.97 3.24 5.22
C MET A 73 -0.09 2.01 4.95
N TRP A 74 1.02 1.87 5.68
CA TRP A 74 1.89 0.70 5.60
C TRP A 74 1.13 -0.58 5.96
N ASN A 75 0.48 -0.61 7.12
CA ASN A 75 -0.27 -1.79 7.59
C ASN A 75 -1.39 -2.17 6.61
N ARG A 76 -2.04 -1.19 5.99
CA ARG A 76 -3.06 -1.44 4.96
C ARG A 76 -2.45 -2.08 3.71
N ALA A 77 -1.33 -1.54 3.23
CA ALA A 77 -0.64 -2.09 2.06
C ALA A 77 -0.12 -3.51 2.33
N GLU A 78 0.49 -3.73 3.49
CA GLU A 78 0.95 -5.04 3.92
C GLU A 78 -0.19 -6.06 4.02
N LYS A 79 -1.31 -5.65 4.63
CA LYS A 79 -2.49 -6.51 4.70
C LYS A 79 -3.02 -6.88 3.32
N VAL A 80 -3.13 -5.92 2.40
CA VAL A 80 -3.56 -6.19 1.01
C VAL A 80 -2.61 -7.17 0.34
N LEU A 81 -1.31 -7.02 0.52
CA LEU A 81 -0.32 -7.94 -0.03
C LEU A 81 -0.47 -9.35 0.55
N GLN A 82 -0.62 -9.48 1.87
CA GLN A 82 -0.81 -10.76 2.56
C GLN A 82 -2.10 -11.45 2.12
N ASP A 83 -3.22 -10.73 2.11
CA ASP A 83 -4.55 -11.26 1.74
C ASP A 83 -4.59 -11.72 0.26
N ASN A 84 -3.71 -11.19 -0.60
CA ASN A 84 -3.61 -11.53 -2.02
C ASN A 84 -2.35 -12.33 -2.38
N THR A 85 -1.69 -12.97 -1.40
CA THR A 85 -0.55 -13.85 -1.62
C THR A 85 -0.90 -15.28 -1.21
N PHE A 86 -0.84 -16.22 -2.16
CA PHE A 86 -1.27 -17.60 -2.00
C PHE A 86 -0.09 -18.55 -2.24
N THR A 87 0.12 -19.53 -1.37
CA THR A 87 1.06 -20.62 -1.63
C THR A 87 0.30 -21.77 -2.29
N ILE A 88 0.70 -22.15 -3.49
CA ILE A 88 0.07 -23.19 -4.29
C ILE A 88 1.04 -24.34 -4.59
N THR A 89 0.50 -25.55 -4.68
CA THR A 89 1.25 -26.77 -5.01
C THR A 89 0.78 -27.40 -6.33
N LYS A 90 -0.32 -26.91 -6.90
CA LYS A 90 -0.88 -27.29 -8.19
C LYS A 90 -1.26 -26.05 -8.98
N LEU A 91 -1.12 -26.10 -10.31
CA LEU A 91 -1.45 -24.96 -11.18
C LEU A 91 -2.95 -24.65 -11.19
N GLU A 92 -3.79 -25.66 -10.93
CA GLU A 92 -5.24 -25.53 -10.85
C GLU A 92 -5.70 -24.68 -9.65
N ASP A 93 -4.85 -24.55 -8.62
CA ASP A 93 -5.13 -23.74 -7.41
C ASP A 93 -4.76 -22.27 -7.61
N ALA A 94 -4.30 -21.87 -8.80
CA ALA A 94 -3.91 -20.51 -9.12
C ALA A 94 -5.07 -19.51 -8.93
N ARG A 95 -4.77 -18.38 -8.29
CA ARG A 95 -5.74 -17.31 -7.95
C ARG A 95 -5.29 -15.97 -8.49
N ASP A 96 -6.21 -15.06 -8.63
CA ASP A 96 -5.84 -13.66 -8.89
C ASP A 96 -5.07 -13.11 -7.70
N GLY A 97 -3.93 -12.48 -7.97
CA GLY A 97 -2.95 -12.05 -6.99
C GLY A 97 -1.60 -12.72 -7.16
N PHE A 98 -0.78 -12.73 -6.12
CA PHE A 98 0.54 -13.35 -6.12
C PHE A 98 0.45 -14.81 -5.72
N ASN A 99 0.96 -15.69 -6.58
CA ASN A 99 1.00 -17.13 -6.32
C ASN A 99 2.45 -17.55 -6.05
N ARG A 100 2.71 -18.11 -4.86
CA ARG A 100 4.02 -18.61 -4.44
C ARG A 100 4.09 -20.10 -4.73
N MET A 101 5.14 -20.55 -5.41
CA MET A 101 5.27 -21.95 -5.84
C MET A 101 6.73 -22.36 -5.99
N GLY A 102 6.98 -23.66 -5.88
CA GLY A 102 8.30 -24.23 -6.23
C GLY A 102 8.53 -24.23 -7.73
N TRP A 103 9.74 -23.80 -8.15
CA TRP A 103 10.13 -23.78 -9.56
C TRP A 103 11.58 -24.26 -9.74
N CYS A 104 11.82 -25.11 -10.76
CA CYS A 104 13.14 -25.68 -11.03
C CYS A 104 14.10 -24.77 -11.83
N GLY A 105 13.64 -23.56 -12.20
CA GLY A 105 14.44 -22.64 -13.02
C GLY A 105 14.41 -22.90 -14.52
N LYS A 106 13.77 -23.97 -15.02
CA LYS A 106 13.74 -24.29 -16.45
C LYS A 106 12.75 -23.38 -17.18
N GLU A 107 13.17 -22.83 -18.29
CA GLU A 107 12.33 -21.96 -19.13
C GLU A 107 11.07 -22.66 -19.62
N SER A 108 11.17 -23.96 -19.97
CA SER A 108 10.03 -24.77 -20.39
C SER A 108 8.94 -24.85 -19.32
N CYS A 109 9.34 -24.99 -18.04
CA CYS A 109 8.38 -24.98 -16.94
C CYS A 109 7.75 -23.58 -16.75
N GLY A 110 8.52 -22.51 -16.93
CA GLY A 110 8.00 -21.13 -16.90
C GLY A 110 6.96 -20.90 -18.01
N LYS A 111 7.22 -21.34 -19.23
CA LYS A 111 6.27 -21.27 -20.36
C LYS A 111 4.97 -22.03 -20.03
N THR A 112 5.08 -23.25 -19.48
CA THR A 112 3.91 -24.03 -19.08
C THR A 112 3.07 -23.33 -18.00
N ILE A 113 3.70 -22.67 -17.02
CA ILE A 113 2.99 -21.86 -16.03
C ILE A 113 2.17 -20.79 -16.75
N THR A 114 2.79 -20.04 -17.66
CA THR A 114 2.13 -18.96 -18.40
C THR A 114 0.98 -19.47 -19.27
N GLU A 115 1.19 -20.55 -20.02
CA GLU A 115 0.19 -21.12 -20.91
C GLU A 115 -1.05 -21.65 -20.17
N ARG A 116 -0.84 -22.26 -19.00
CA ARG A 116 -1.94 -22.88 -18.23
C ARG A 116 -2.68 -21.91 -17.32
N THR A 117 -2.02 -20.85 -16.87
CA THR A 117 -2.58 -19.95 -15.83
C THR A 117 -2.72 -18.49 -16.29
N GLY A 118 -2.07 -18.13 -17.40
CA GLY A 118 -1.94 -16.72 -17.83
C GLY A 118 -1.01 -15.90 -16.94
N MET A 119 -0.32 -16.52 -15.97
CA MET A 119 0.62 -15.83 -15.07
C MET A 119 2.04 -15.92 -15.60
N SER A 120 2.85 -14.91 -15.31
CA SER A 120 4.29 -14.93 -15.53
C SER A 120 5.03 -15.12 -14.22
N VAL A 121 6.17 -15.84 -14.26
CA VAL A 121 7.09 -15.90 -13.12
C VAL A 121 7.75 -14.54 -12.96
N LEU A 122 7.57 -13.90 -11.82
CA LEU A 122 8.04 -12.55 -11.54
C LEU A 122 9.44 -12.52 -10.90
N GLY A 123 9.75 -13.51 -10.09
CA GLY A 123 11.03 -13.60 -9.39
C GLY A 123 10.95 -14.35 -8.07
N THR A 124 12.05 -14.35 -7.34
CA THR A 124 12.17 -14.93 -5.99
C THR A 124 11.84 -13.90 -4.91
N PRO A 125 11.51 -14.32 -3.68
CA PRO A 125 11.39 -13.42 -2.54
C PRO A 125 12.65 -12.56 -2.38
N PHE A 126 12.48 -11.27 -2.05
CA PHE A 126 13.60 -10.35 -1.83
C PHE A 126 14.46 -10.80 -0.63
N TYR A 127 13.83 -11.24 0.44
CA TYR A 127 14.51 -11.92 1.53
C TYR A 127 14.45 -13.44 1.27
N PRO A 128 15.60 -14.13 1.16
CA PRO A 128 15.62 -15.56 0.91
C PRO A 128 14.84 -16.31 1.99
N GLU A 129 13.86 -17.09 1.56
CA GLU A 129 13.10 -17.97 2.45
C GLU A 129 13.58 -19.41 2.25
N PRO A 130 13.83 -20.18 3.33
CA PRO A 130 14.12 -21.60 3.21
C PRO A 130 12.92 -22.31 2.54
N PHE A 131 13.18 -22.98 1.43
CA PHE A 131 12.18 -23.75 0.73
C PHE A 131 12.76 -25.09 0.31
N GLU A 132 12.04 -26.13 0.60
CA GLU A 132 12.32 -27.50 0.09
C GLU A 132 11.02 -28.08 -0.44
N GLY A 133 10.96 -28.28 -1.75
CA GLY A 133 9.74 -28.75 -2.37
C GLY A 133 9.96 -29.31 -3.77
N LYS A 134 8.92 -29.29 -4.58
CA LYS A 134 8.95 -29.75 -5.96
C LYS A 134 8.53 -28.63 -6.90
N CYS A 135 9.08 -28.66 -8.11
CA CYS A 135 8.61 -27.82 -9.19
C CYS A 135 7.13 -28.11 -9.47
N ILE A 136 6.32 -27.06 -9.50
CA ILE A 136 4.87 -27.19 -9.71
C ILE A 136 4.49 -27.80 -11.06
N VAL A 137 5.41 -27.76 -12.04
CA VAL A 137 5.18 -28.29 -13.40
C VAL A 137 5.74 -29.70 -13.55
N CYS A 138 7.05 -29.90 -13.35
CA CYS A 138 7.73 -31.15 -13.67
C CYS A 138 7.95 -32.07 -12.47
N GLY A 139 7.63 -31.62 -11.25
CA GLY A 139 7.79 -32.43 -10.03
C GLY A 139 9.23 -32.62 -9.56
N GLU A 140 10.22 -32.07 -10.24
CA GLU A 140 11.64 -32.13 -9.84
C GLU A 140 11.87 -31.43 -8.52
N LYS A 141 12.72 -31.99 -7.65
CA LYS A 141 13.07 -31.34 -6.37
C LYS A 141 13.71 -29.98 -6.61
N THR A 142 13.27 -28.99 -5.85
CA THR A 142 13.80 -27.62 -5.94
C THR A 142 13.85 -26.97 -4.56
N LYS A 143 14.83 -26.08 -4.41
CA LYS A 143 14.93 -25.17 -3.26
C LYS A 143 14.51 -23.73 -3.64
N GLN A 144 14.02 -23.52 -4.85
CA GLN A 144 13.66 -22.21 -5.36
C GLN A 144 12.16 -22.00 -5.23
N LEU A 145 11.79 -20.99 -4.43
CA LEU A 145 10.45 -20.45 -4.31
C LEU A 145 10.35 -19.23 -5.22
N VAL A 146 9.27 -19.13 -6.01
CA VAL A 146 9.03 -17.98 -6.88
C VAL A 146 7.63 -17.43 -6.68
N TYR A 147 7.46 -16.15 -7.05
CA TYR A 147 6.17 -15.53 -7.23
C TYR A 147 5.77 -15.55 -8.70
N ALA A 148 4.50 -15.83 -8.95
CA ALA A 148 3.88 -15.66 -10.26
C ALA A 148 2.57 -14.90 -10.12
N ALA A 149 2.27 -14.02 -11.08
CA ALA A 149 1.02 -13.28 -11.16
C ALA A 149 0.70 -12.93 -12.61
N LYS A 150 -0.56 -12.54 -12.88
CA LYS A 150 -0.93 -11.93 -14.15
C LYS A 150 -0.36 -10.51 -14.21
N ALA A 151 0.38 -10.20 -15.27
CA ALA A 151 0.80 -8.83 -15.59
C ALA A 151 -0.22 -8.21 -16.55
N TYR A 152 -0.57 -6.95 -16.31
CA TYR A 152 -1.48 -6.17 -17.15
C TYR A 152 -0.68 -5.19 -18.00
#